data_67dca05ed97cbaf538f982a466195f36
#
_entry.id   67dca05ed97cbaf538f982a466195f36
#
_cell.length_a   1.000
_cell.length_b   1.000
_cell.length_c   1.000
_cell.angle_alpha   90.00
_cell.angle_beta   90.00
_cell.angle_gamma   90.00
#
_symmetry.space_group_name_H-M   'P 1'
#
loop_
_entity.id
_entity.type
_entity.pdbx_description
1 polymer ?
#
loop_
_entity_poly.entity_id
_entity_poly.type
_entity_poly.pdbx_seq_one_letter_code
_entity_poly.pdbx_strand_id
1 'polypeptide(L)'
;VVQVYQSPGGHGVRLDGSIYQGYEITPYYDSMMVKLTVYGFNWREAVDRMSRALKGFLIIGVKTTIPYFQQIVQEPDFIAMKLDTAYIDEHPQLLDYREEEREVDKIARLIAEINAHGKNPYAQ
;
A
#
# COMPACT_ATOMS: atom_id res chain seq x y z
N VAL A 1 -1.85 5.98 14.33
CA VAL A 1 -0.80 5.00 14.68
C VAL A 1 -0.87 3.81 13.76
N VAL A 2 0.25 3.44 13.17
CA VAL A 2 0.36 2.24 12.34
C VAL A 2 0.31 1.01 13.23
N GLN A 3 -0.74 0.23 13.11
CA GLN A 3 -0.98 -0.97 13.93
C GLN A 3 -0.25 -2.19 13.37
N VAL A 4 -0.27 -2.34 12.06
CA VAL A 4 0.41 -3.42 11.34
C VAL A 4 1.14 -2.82 10.15
N TYR A 5 2.37 -3.24 9.95
CA TYR A 5 3.15 -2.89 8.77
C TYR A 5 3.89 -4.12 8.25
N GLN A 6 3.60 -4.46 7.02
CA GLN A 6 4.32 -5.49 6.26
C GLN A 6 4.63 -4.94 4.88
N SER A 7 5.90 -4.87 4.55
CA SER A 7 6.36 -4.39 3.26
C SER A 7 6.45 -5.53 2.25
N PRO A 8 6.23 -5.23 0.95
CA PRO A 8 6.56 -6.18 -0.09
C PRO A 8 8.08 -6.38 -0.14
N GLY A 9 8.49 -7.56 -0.49
CA GLY A 9 9.87 -7.90 -0.68
C GLY A 9 10.09 -8.59 -2.02
N GLY A 10 11.35 -8.94 -2.28
CA GLY A 10 11.70 -9.70 -3.44
C GLY A 10 12.60 -8.96 -4.42
N HIS A 11 12.97 -9.66 -5.47
CA HIS A 11 13.86 -9.15 -6.49
C HIS A 11 13.22 -8.00 -7.28
N GLY A 12 13.96 -6.91 -7.46
CA GLY A 12 13.49 -5.74 -8.20
C GLY A 12 12.49 -4.85 -7.45
N VAL A 13 12.35 -5.01 -6.14
CA VAL A 13 11.51 -4.17 -5.28
C VAL A 13 12.39 -3.37 -4.33
N ARG A 14 12.23 -2.05 -4.34
CA ARG A 14 12.93 -1.15 -3.45
C ARG A 14 11.95 -0.30 -2.65
N LEU A 15 12.23 -0.17 -1.37
CA LEU A 15 11.46 0.66 -0.45
C LEU A 15 12.36 1.70 0.20
N ASP A 16 11.93 2.95 0.14
CA ASP A 16 12.56 4.07 0.82
C ASP A 16 11.54 4.72 1.76
N GLY A 17 11.81 4.71 3.04
CA GLY A 17 10.95 5.28 4.05
C GLY A 17 11.32 4.81 5.45
N SER A 18 10.68 5.41 6.45
CA SER A 18 10.97 5.15 7.85
C SER A 18 9.75 4.66 8.64
N ILE A 19 8.71 4.22 7.95
CA ILE A 19 7.52 3.72 8.61
C ILE A 19 7.78 2.34 9.22
N TYR A 20 7.20 2.11 10.38
CA TYR A 20 7.28 0.85 11.12
C TYR A 20 6.01 0.66 11.95
N GLN A 21 5.81 -0.52 12.45
CA GLN A 21 4.69 -0.80 13.36
C GLN A 21 4.81 0.05 14.63
N GLY A 22 3.73 0.74 14.98
CA GLY A 22 3.71 1.69 16.08
C GLY A 22 4.07 3.13 15.70
N TYR A 23 4.48 3.35 14.46
CA TYR A 23 4.78 4.70 13.96
C TYR A 23 3.55 5.59 14.01
N GLU A 24 3.71 6.81 14.51
CA GLU A 24 2.66 7.81 14.55
C GLU A 24 2.88 8.84 13.46
N ILE A 25 1.87 9.00 12.59
CA ILE A 25 1.91 10.00 11.53
C ILE A 25 1.45 11.33 12.12
N THR A 26 2.34 12.33 12.08
CA THR A 26 2.03 13.66 12.58
C THR A 26 1.56 14.57 11.46
N PRO A 27 0.63 15.51 11.72
CA PRO A 27 0.17 16.47 10.70
C PRO A 27 1.21 17.54 10.37
N TYR A 28 2.35 17.58 11.07
CA TYR A 28 3.38 18.60 10.93
C TYR A 28 4.43 18.29 9.86
N TYR A 29 4.46 17.06 9.36
CA TYR A 29 5.42 16.59 8.38
C TYR A 29 4.71 16.18 7.09
N ASP A 30 5.52 15.94 6.04
CA ASP A 30 5.04 15.41 4.78
C ASP A 30 4.22 14.12 5.02
N SER A 31 3.11 14.01 4.30
CA SER A 31 2.23 12.84 4.33
C SER A 31 2.82 11.61 3.65
N MET A 32 3.98 11.73 3.01
CA MET A 32 4.68 10.60 2.41
C MET A 32 5.23 9.66 3.49
N MET A 33 4.73 8.42 3.50
CA MET A 33 5.17 7.39 4.44
C MET A 33 6.33 6.58 3.88
N VAL A 34 6.20 6.14 2.65
CA VAL A 34 7.15 5.25 2.00
C VAL A 34 7.09 5.44 0.49
N LYS A 35 8.22 5.29 -0.17
CA LYS A 35 8.34 5.29 -1.62
C LYS A 35 8.65 3.88 -2.09
N LEU A 36 7.74 3.33 -2.86
CA LEU A 36 7.88 2.02 -3.48
C LEU A 36 8.37 2.18 -4.92
N THR A 37 9.49 1.57 -5.22
CA THR A 37 10.06 1.55 -6.56
C THR A 37 10.25 0.10 -7.00
N VAL A 38 9.83 -0.21 -8.22
CA VAL A 38 10.06 -1.51 -8.82
C VAL A 38 10.86 -1.37 -10.11
N TYR A 39 11.63 -2.39 -10.41
CA TYR A 39 12.45 -2.49 -11.60
C TYR A 39 11.95 -3.65 -12.47
N GLY A 40 11.96 -3.44 -13.78
CA GLY A 40 11.65 -4.47 -14.76
C GLY A 40 12.45 -4.26 -16.05
N PHE A 41 12.65 -5.33 -16.83
CA PHE A 41 13.35 -5.23 -18.11
C PHE A 41 12.56 -4.50 -19.19
N ASN A 42 11.24 -4.46 -19.03
CA ASN A 42 10.34 -3.72 -19.89
C ASN A 42 9.16 -3.17 -19.06
N TRP A 43 8.35 -2.34 -19.69
CA TRP A 43 7.22 -1.71 -19.02
C TRP A 43 6.20 -2.72 -18.48
N ARG A 44 5.87 -3.73 -19.26
CA ARG A 44 4.92 -4.77 -18.86
C ARG A 44 5.39 -5.51 -17.61
N GLU A 45 6.63 -5.89 -17.56
CA GLU A 45 7.22 -6.56 -16.39
C GLU A 45 7.21 -5.66 -15.18
N ALA A 46 7.54 -4.37 -15.33
CA ALA A 46 7.50 -3.40 -14.25
C ALA A 46 6.09 -3.21 -13.71
N VAL A 47 5.09 -3.11 -14.57
CA VAL A 47 3.67 -2.98 -14.17
C VAL A 47 3.21 -4.22 -13.41
N ASP A 48 3.51 -5.42 -13.92
CA ASP A 48 3.14 -6.68 -13.26
C ASP A 48 3.82 -6.81 -11.89
N ARG A 49 5.06 -6.41 -11.79
CA ARG A 49 5.81 -6.42 -10.53
C ARG A 49 5.25 -5.41 -9.53
N MET A 50 4.90 -4.21 -9.99
CA MET A 50 4.25 -3.21 -9.14
C MET A 50 2.90 -3.71 -8.63
N SER A 51 2.10 -4.33 -9.47
CA SER A 51 0.81 -4.90 -9.07
C SER A 51 0.99 -5.95 -7.96
N ARG A 52 1.97 -6.84 -8.09
CA ARG A 52 2.29 -7.84 -7.05
C ARG A 52 2.82 -7.19 -5.76
N ALA A 53 3.69 -6.20 -5.89
CA ALA A 53 4.24 -5.49 -4.73
C ALA A 53 3.13 -4.77 -3.95
N LEU A 54 2.19 -4.11 -4.62
CA LEU A 54 1.06 -3.45 -3.97
C LEU A 54 0.15 -4.45 -3.24
N LYS A 55 -0.05 -5.65 -3.78
CA LYS A 55 -0.79 -6.71 -3.10
C LYS A 55 -0.07 -7.24 -1.86
N GLY A 56 1.26 -7.22 -1.86
CA GLY A 56 2.08 -7.64 -0.71
C GLY A 56 2.22 -6.57 0.37
N PHE A 57 1.78 -5.35 0.11
CA PHE A 57 1.81 -4.27 1.07
C PHE A 57 0.64 -4.39 2.05
N LEU A 58 0.95 -4.35 3.34
CA LEU A 58 -0.05 -4.38 4.40
C LEU A 58 0.24 -3.26 5.39
N ILE A 59 -0.65 -2.27 5.46
CA ILE A 59 -0.60 -1.18 6.42
C ILE A 59 -1.98 -1.03 7.04
N ILE A 60 -2.07 -1.28 8.32
CA ILE A 60 -3.31 -1.19 9.09
C ILE A 60 -3.19 -0.08 10.13
N GLY A 61 -4.28 0.64 10.37
CA GLY A 61 -4.36 1.70 11.38
C GLY A 61 -4.34 3.10 10.79
N VAL A 62 -3.98 3.24 9.52
CA VAL A 62 -4.01 4.52 8.79
C VAL A 62 -4.54 4.29 7.38
N LYS A 63 -5.15 5.32 6.81
CA LYS A 63 -5.56 5.30 5.40
C LYS A 63 -4.35 5.54 4.52
N THR A 64 -4.26 4.81 3.41
CA THR A 64 -3.17 4.92 2.45
C THR A 64 -3.70 5.08 1.03
N THR A 65 -2.82 5.43 0.10
CA THR A 65 -3.12 5.51 -1.32
C THR A 65 -2.94 4.17 -2.05
N ILE A 66 -2.64 3.09 -1.33
CA ILE A 66 -2.45 1.76 -1.93
C ILE A 66 -3.62 1.34 -2.83
N PRO A 67 -4.90 1.44 -2.41
CA PRO A 67 -6.02 1.09 -3.27
C PRO A 67 -6.08 1.92 -4.56
N TYR A 68 -5.72 3.19 -4.48
CA TYR A 68 -5.64 4.07 -5.63
C TYR A 68 -4.60 3.58 -6.64
N PHE A 69 -3.40 3.26 -6.18
CA PHE A 69 -2.34 2.75 -7.05
C PHE A 69 -2.67 1.37 -7.61
N GLN A 70 -3.36 0.53 -6.85
CA GLN A 70 -3.83 -0.77 -7.35
C GLN A 70 -4.78 -0.62 -8.54
N GLN A 71 -5.60 0.41 -8.55
CA GLN A 71 -6.46 0.72 -9.70
C GLN A 71 -5.67 1.26 -10.88
N ILE A 72 -4.71 2.15 -10.64
CA ILE A 72 -3.87 2.73 -11.70
C ILE A 72 -3.13 1.64 -12.48
N VAL A 73 -2.52 0.68 -11.80
CA VAL A 73 -1.73 -0.37 -12.46
C VAL A 73 -2.57 -1.36 -13.27
N GLN A 74 -3.88 -1.33 -13.11
CA GLN A 74 -4.83 -2.13 -13.90
C GLN A 74 -5.50 -1.33 -15.02
N GLU A 75 -5.31 -0.02 -15.03
CA GLU A 75 -5.94 0.88 -15.99
C GLU A 75 -5.32 0.68 -17.38
N PRO A 76 -6.14 0.48 -18.45
CA PRO A 76 -5.62 0.16 -19.78
C PRO A 76 -4.64 1.17 -20.35
N ASP A 77 -4.90 2.47 -20.17
CA ASP A 77 -4.01 3.52 -20.67
C ASP A 77 -2.66 3.51 -19.94
N PHE A 78 -2.66 3.20 -18.66
CA PHE A 78 -1.43 3.02 -17.89
C PHE A 78 -0.63 1.82 -18.39
N ILE A 79 -1.28 0.68 -18.58
CA ILE A 79 -0.65 -0.54 -19.10
C ILE A 79 -0.10 -0.30 -20.51
N ALA A 80 -0.82 0.47 -21.33
CA ALA A 80 -0.40 0.83 -22.69
C ALA A 80 0.68 1.94 -22.72
N MET A 81 1.13 2.40 -21.56
CA MET A 81 2.11 3.48 -21.44
C MET A 81 1.65 4.82 -22.04
N LYS A 82 0.36 5.07 -22.09
CA LYS A 82 -0.24 6.34 -22.51
C LYS A 82 -0.27 7.30 -21.33
N LEU A 83 0.90 7.77 -20.94
CA LEU A 83 1.12 8.56 -19.73
C LEU A 83 1.73 9.91 -20.10
N ASP A 84 1.20 10.96 -19.47
CA ASP A 84 1.77 12.29 -19.44
C ASP A 84 1.53 12.95 -18.07
N THR A 85 1.94 14.18 -17.90
CA THR A 85 1.77 14.90 -16.65
C THR A 85 0.30 15.21 -16.31
N ALA A 86 -0.60 15.09 -17.28
CA ALA A 86 -2.04 15.29 -17.11
C ALA A 86 -2.82 14.00 -16.82
N TYR A 87 -2.14 12.85 -16.75
CA TYR A 87 -2.79 11.55 -16.61
C TYR A 87 -3.79 11.48 -15.44
N ILE A 88 -3.38 11.97 -14.28
CA ILE A 88 -4.24 11.94 -13.07
C ILE A 88 -5.47 12.83 -13.25
N ASP A 89 -5.28 14.02 -13.82
CA ASP A 89 -6.38 14.96 -14.07
C ASP A 89 -7.35 14.47 -15.14
N GLU A 90 -6.85 13.71 -16.12
CA GLU A 90 -7.65 13.11 -17.20
C GLU A 90 -8.40 11.83 -16.76
N HIS A 91 -8.04 11.26 -15.61
CA HIS A 91 -8.64 10.04 -15.06
C HIS A 91 -9.21 10.27 -13.65
N PRO A 92 -10.13 11.25 -13.47
CA PRO A 92 -10.66 11.57 -12.14
C PRO A 92 -11.45 10.43 -11.49
N GLN A 93 -11.97 9.50 -12.30
CA GLN A 93 -12.68 8.32 -11.81
C GLN A 93 -11.81 7.40 -10.95
N LEU A 94 -10.49 7.45 -11.10
CA LEU A 94 -9.56 6.66 -10.30
C LEU A 94 -9.48 7.14 -8.85
N LEU A 95 -9.89 8.38 -8.58
CA LEU A 95 -9.96 8.93 -7.22
C LEU A 95 -11.17 8.40 -6.44
N ASP A 96 -12.16 7.85 -7.12
CA ASP A 96 -13.34 7.23 -6.51
C ASP A 96 -13.08 5.73 -6.25
N TYR A 97 -12.00 5.45 -5.55
CA TYR A 97 -11.67 4.09 -5.17
C TYR A 97 -12.32 3.72 -3.84
N ARG A 98 -12.83 2.48 -3.77
CA ARG A 98 -13.32 1.91 -2.53
C ARG A 98 -12.20 1.14 -1.86
N GLU A 99 -12.05 1.38 -0.59
CA GLU A 99 -11.23 0.51 0.25
C GLU A 99 -12.00 -0.79 0.47
N GLU A 100 -11.91 -1.70 -0.49
CA GLU A 100 -12.36 -3.07 -0.26
C GLU A 100 -11.36 -3.74 0.68
N GLU A 101 -11.84 -4.05 1.87
CA GLU A 101 -11.03 -4.73 2.85
C GLU A 101 -10.79 -6.17 2.39
N ARG A 102 -9.54 -6.47 2.06
CA ARG A 102 -9.12 -7.84 1.70
C ARG A 102 -9.29 -8.75 2.91
N GLU A 103 -9.50 -10.04 2.67
CA GLU A 103 -9.58 -11.02 3.78
C GLU A 103 -8.33 -10.99 4.68
N VAL A 104 -7.17 -10.81 4.07
CA VAL A 104 -5.90 -10.68 4.80
C VAL A 104 -5.88 -9.43 5.69
N ASP A 105 -6.47 -8.34 5.25
CA ASP A 105 -6.57 -7.10 6.01
C ASP A 105 -7.50 -7.27 7.21
N LYS A 106 -8.62 -7.97 7.04
CA LYS A 106 -9.55 -8.30 8.13
C LYS A 106 -8.88 -9.15 9.20
N ILE A 107 -8.15 -10.17 8.79
CA ILE A 107 -7.42 -11.05 9.71
C ILE A 107 -6.33 -10.25 10.45
N ALA A 108 -5.56 -9.44 9.73
CA ALA A 108 -4.51 -8.63 10.33
C ALA A 108 -5.09 -7.60 11.32
N ARG A 109 -6.21 -6.98 11.00
CA ARG A 109 -6.90 -6.05 11.91
C ARG A 109 -7.37 -6.77 13.17
N LEU A 110 -7.95 -7.94 13.02
CA LEU A 110 -8.39 -8.75 14.15
C LEU A 110 -7.23 -9.11 15.07
N ILE A 111 -6.09 -9.53 14.51
CA ILE A 111 -4.88 -9.82 15.28
C ILE A 111 -4.37 -8.58 16.00
N ALA A 112 -4.37 -7.42 15.34
CA ALA A 112 -3.95 -6.16 15.93
C ALA A 112 -4.86 -5.75 17.11
N GLU A 113 -6.17 -5.93 16.98
CA GLU A 113 -7.13 -5.66 18.05
C GLU A 113 -6.93 -6.60 19.24
N ILE A 114 -6.71 -7.88 19.00
CA ILE A 114 -6.40 -8.86 20.04
C ILE A 114 -5.13 -8.46 20.78
N ASN A 115 -4.08 -8.07 20.07
CA ASN A 115 -2.82 -7.64 20.68
C ASN A 115 -2.95 -6.33 21.46
N ALA A 116 -3.79 -5.40 21.01
CA ALA A 116 -4.00 -4.10 21.67
C ALA A 116 -4.88 -4.20 22.90
N HIS A 117 -5.90 -5.06 22.88
CA HIS A 117 -6.90 -5.21 23.95
C HIS A 117 -6.74 -6.53 24.73
N GLY A 118 -5.96 -7.44 24.20
CA GLY A 118 -5.78 -8.75 24.77
C GLY A 118 -4.87 -8.72 25.98
N LYS A 119 -5.46 -8.72 27.14
CA LYS A 119 -4.81 -9.43 28.24
C LYS A 119 -4.70 -10.87 27.76
N ASN A 120 -3.50 -11.31 27.44
CA ASN A 120 -3.26 -12.72 27.23
C ASN A 120 -3.84 -13.46 28.44
N PRO A 121 -4.90 -14.25 28.32
CA PRO A 121 -5.49 -14.93 29.48
C PRO A 121 -4.52 -15.93 30.12
N TYR A 122 -3.40 -16.21 29.45
CA TYR A 122 -2.32 -17.08 29.92
C TYR A 122 -1.07 -16.33 30.39
N ALA A 123 -1.04 -15.01 30.28
CA ALA A 123 0.00 -14.20 30.88
C ALA A 123 -0.38 -13.90 32.33
N GLN A 124 0.23 -14.63 33.19
CA GLN A 124 0.23 -14.29 34.63
C GLN A 124 1.36 -13.36 34.97
#